data_66c476c3c6455c77c8fdc5e1356f58ed
#
_entry.id   66c476c3c6455c77c8fdc5e1356f58ed
#
_cell.length_a   1.000
_cell.length_b   1.000
_cell.length_c   1.000
_cell.angle_alpha   90.00
_cell.angle_beta   90.00
_cell.angle_gamma   90.00
#
_symmetry.space_group_name_H-M   'P 1'
#
loop_
_entity.id
_entity.type
_entity.pdbx_description
1 polymer ?
#
loop_
_entity_poly.entity_id
_entity_poly.type
_entity_poly.pdbx_seq_one_letter_code
_entity_poly.pdbx_strand_id
1 'polypeptide(L)'
;MRKIISNTTPIISLLKVDKLNLLKELYEKVIVPTAVYLEIENGKEKPYYQDLTQIDWIEIQEIRNPDSRAYFLDLDEGEAEVLILAKELNADLVIMDEIMGRRYSKQIGFNLTGTIGILLKSKETGLIESIKDLLTELMKKGTWLNPKLISKAIKLANEE
;
A
#
# COMPACT_ATOMS: atom_id res chain seq x y z
N MET A 1 12.28 -15.06 -4.96
CA MET A 1 11.97 -13.68 -4.54
C MET A 1 10.45 -13.54 -4.34
N ARG A 2 10.05 -12.92 -3.25
CA ARG A 2 8.63 -12.69 -2.98
C ARG A 2 8.03 -11.68 -3.96
N LYS A 3 6.78 -11.89 -4.33
CA LYS A 3 6.00 -10.96 -5.17
C LYS A 3 5.09 -10.14 -4.28
N ILE A 4 5.43 -8.86 -4.11
CA ILE A 4 4.70 -7.92 -3.26
C ILE A 4 4.07 -6.88 -4.18
N ILE A 5 2.75 -6.72 -4.11
CA ILE A 5 2.03 -5.77 -4.99
C ILE A 5 1.29 -4.75 -4.13
N SER A 6 1.45 -3.48 -4.45
CA SER A 6 0.84 -2.39 -3.68
C SER A 6 -0.16 -1.58 -4.46
N ASN A 7 -1.26 -1.20 -3.78
CA ASN A 7 -2.21 -0.22 -4.25
C ASN A 7 -1.72 1.21 -3.98
N THR A 8 -2.47 2.19 -4.46
CA THR A 8 -2.11 3.62 -4.41
C THR A 8 -2.04 4.18 -2.99
N THR A 9 -3.07 3.94 -2.17
CA THR A 9 -3.21 4.59 -0.86
C THR A 9 -2.05 4.33 0.08
N PRO A 10 -1.55 3.09 0.24
CA PRO A 10 -0.38 2.87 1.10
C PRO A 10 0.87 3.61 0.63
N ILE A 11 1.09 3.69 -0.67
CA ILE A 11 2.23 4.42 -1.22
C ILE A 11 2.12 5.90 -0.91
N ILE A 12 0.95 6.50 -1.16
CA ILE A 12 0.71 7.91 -0.88
C ILE A 12 0.86 8.22 0.61
N SER A 13 0.31 7.37 1.47
CA SER A 13 0.44 7.56 2.92
C SER A 13 1.90 7.58 3.37
N LEU A 14 2.70 6.64 2.86
CA LEU A 14 4.12 6.59 3.21
C LEU A 14 4.90 7.77 2.61
N LEU A 15 4.54 8.21 1.40
CA LEU A 15 5.14 9.42 0.80
C LEU A 15 4.85 10.66 1.66
N LYS A 16 3.64 10.80 2.16
CA LYS A 16 3.24 11.94 2.99
C LYS A 16 4.10 12.11 4.24
N VAL A 17 4.57 11.03 4.82
CA VAL A 17 5.39 11.05 6.03
C VAL A 17 6.86 10.74 5.75
N ASP A 18 7.25 10.79 4.48
CA ASP A 18 8.62 10.54 4.04
C ASP A 18 9.19 9.20 4.52
N LYS A 19 8.35 8.16 4.43
CA LYS A 19 8.68 6.80 4.88
C LYS A 19 8.46 5.73 3.81
N LEU A 20 8.42 6.12 2.53
CA LEU A 20 8.25 5.13 1.46
C LEU A 20 9.32 4.04 1.51
N ASN A 21 10.53 4.41 1.94
CA ASN A 21 11.65 3.49 2.00
C ASN A 21 11.44 2.31 2.96
N LEU A 22 10.46 2.39 3.86
CA LEU A 22 10.08 1.26 4.71
C LEU A 22 9.69 0.04 3.87
N LEU A 23 9.07 0.24 2.71
CA LEU A 23 8.72 -0.85 1.82
C LEU A 23 9.96 -1.58 1.30
N LYS A 24 11.00 -0.84 0.97
CA LYS A 24 12.28 -1.43 0.55
C LYS A 24 12.91 -2.23 1.69
N GLU A 25 12.95 -1.64 2.89
CA GLU A 25 13.56 -2.28 4.05
C GLU A 25 12.82 -3.57 4.44
N LEU A 26 11.49 -3.60 4.31
CA LEU A 26 10.69 -4.77 4.67
C LEU A 26 10.66 -5.84 3.56
N TYR A 27 10.60 -5.43 2.30
CA TYR A 27 10.27 -6.33 1.20
C TYR A 27 11.29 -6.38 0.05
N GLU A 28 12.30 -5.53 0.06
CA GLU A 28 13.34 -5.38 -0.96
C GLU A 28 12.84 -4.85 -2.30
N LYS A 29 11.72 -5.35 -2.80
CA LYS A 29 11.12 -4.96 -4.08
C LYS A 29 9.60 -4.95 -3.98
N VAL A 30 8.98 -3.96 -4.61
CA VAL A 30 7.52 -3.83 -4.66
C VAL A 30 7.09 -3.62 -6.11
N ILE A 31 6.03 -4.31 -6.50
CA ILE A 31 5.44 -4.20 -7.84
C ILE A 31 4.20 -3.30 -7.75
N VAL A 32 4.07 -2.42 -8.71
CA VAL A 32 2.97 -1.45 -8.80
C VAL A 32 2.30 -1.60 -10.18
N PRO A 33 0.99 -1.88 -10.23
CA PRO A 33 0.29 -1.93 -11.53
C PRO A 33 0.30 -0.58 -12.23
N THR A 34 0.22 -0.60 -13.55
CA THR A 34 0.19 0.63 -14.36
C THR A 34 -0.90 1.61 -13.90
N ALA A 35 -2.11 1.12 -13.58
CA ALA A 35 -3.20 2.00 -13.15
C ALA A 35 -2.86 2.73 -11.84
N VAL A 36 -2.18 2.06 -10.91
CA VAL A 36 -1.73 2.67 -9.66
C VAL A 36 -0.66 3.73 -9.93
N TYR A 37 0.29 3.41 -10.79
CA TYR A 37 1.31 4.37 -11.22
C TYR A 37 0.68 5.64 -11.80
N LEU A 38 -0.29 5.48 -12.71
CA LEU A 38 -0.95 6.62 -13.34
C LEU A 38 -1.75 7.45 -12.33
N GLU A 39 -2.38 6.83 -11.35
CA GLU A 39 -3.10 7.52 -10.30
C GLU A 39 -2.16 8.40 -9.46
N ILE A 40 -0.98 7.89 -9.14
CA ILE A 40 0.04 8.68 -8.42
C ILE A 40 0.55 9.83 -9.29
N GLU A 41 0.77 9.58 -10.59
CA GLU A 41 1.18 10.62 -11.54
C GLU A 41 0.16 11.73 -11.69
N ASN A 42 -1.13 11.45 -11.53
CA ASN A 42 -2.17 12.46 -11.53
C ASN A 42 -2.03 13.48 -10.39
N GLY A 43 -1.28 13.15 -9.36
CA GLY A 43 -0.99 14.03 -8.21
C GLY A 43 0.42 14.63 -8.25
N LYS A 44 1.00 14.87 -9.43
CA LYS A 44 2.36 15.41 -9.58
C LYS A 44 2.60 16.73 -8.85
N GLU A 45 1.57 17.55 -8.71
CA GLU A 45 1.67 18.85 -8.04
C GLU A 45 1.66 18.76 -6.51
N LYS A 46 1.42 17.58 -5.96
CA LYS A 46 1.41 17.39 -4.50
C LYS A 46 2.83 17.48 -3.94
N PRO A 47 3.00 18.12 -2.76
CA PRO A 47 4.34 18.31 -2.19
C PRO A 47 5.07 17.01 -1.84
N TYR A 48 4.35 15.92 -1.58
CA TYR A 48 4.95 14.62 -1.26
C TYR A 48 5.29 13.78 -2.51
N TYR A 49 4.88 14.23 -3.69
CA TYR A 49 5.04 13.45 -4.92
C TYR A 49 6.49 13.03 -5.19
N GLN A 50 6.66 11.78 -5.60
CA GLN A 50 7.91 11.25 -6.15
C GLN A 50 7.60 10.46 -7.41
N ASP A 51 8.49 10.54 -8.40
CA ASP A 51 8.37 9.78 -9.63
C ASP A 51 8.81 8.33 -9.37
N LEU A 52 7.86 7.40 -9.39
CA LEU A 52 8.13 5.99 -9.09
C LEU A 52 9.08 5.35 -10.10
N THR A 53 9.16 5.88 -11.32
CA THR A 53 10.10 5.37 -12.35
C THR A 53 11.56 5.61 -11.99
N GLN A 54 11.82 6.53 -11.07
CA GLN A 54 13.17 6.85 -10.61
C GLN A 54 13.57 6.07 -9.36
N ILE A 55 12.70 5.20 -8.88
CA ILE A 55 12.93 4.39 -7.68
C ILE A 55 13.25 2.97 -8.12
N ASP A 56 14.50 2.55 -7.98
CA ASP A 56 15.01 1.31 -8.55
C ASP A 56 14.41 0.02 -7.97
N TRP A 57 13.88 0.08 -6.76
CA TRP A 57 13.24 -1.08 -6.12
C TRP A 57 11.73 -1.15 -6.34
N ILE A 58 11.15 -0.20 -7.09
CA ILE A 58 9.74 -0.25 -7.50
C ILE A 58 9.68 -0.66 -8.97
N GLU A 59 8.94 -1.72 -9.27
CA GLU A 59 8.71 -2.19 -10.62
C GLU A 59 7.27 -1.87 -11.04
N ILE A 60 7.10 -1.11 -12.11
CA ILE A 60 5.78 -0.83 -12.66
C ILE A 60 5.49 -1.91 -13.70
N GLN A 61 4.36 -2.59 -13.54
CA GLN A 61 4.02 -3.72 -14.40
C GLN A 61 2.58 -3.64 -14.89
N GLU A 62 2.39 -3.90 -16.18
CA GLU A 62 1.09 -3.92 -16.80
C GLU A 62 0.43 -5.29 -16.61
N ILE A 63 -0.90 -5.31 -16.42
CA ILE A 63 -1.64 -6.56 -16.39
C ILE A 63 -1.61 -7.20 -17.78
N ARG A 64 -1.59 -8.53 -17.84
CA ARG A 64 -1.57 -9.26 -19.12
C ARG A 64 -2.94 -9.37 -19.76
N ASN A 65 -4.01 -9.49 -18.95
CA ASN A 65 -5.36 -9.68 -19.46
C ASN A 65 -6.29 -8.56 -19.01
N PRO A 66 -6.45 -7.49 -19.82
CA PRO A 66 -7.32 -6.36 -19.45
C PRO A 66 -8.79 -6.77 -19.32
N ASP A 67 -9.23 -7.85 -19.96
CA ASP A 67 -10.61 -8.32 -19.86
C ASP A 67 -10.96 -8.80 -18.45
N SER A 68 -9.97 -9.15 -17.65
CA SER A 68 -10.17 -9.55 -16.24
C SER A 68 -10.81 -8.46 -15.39
N ARG A 69 -10.75 -7.21 -15.84
CA ARG A 69 -11.38 -6.09 -15.13
C ARG A 69 -12.89 -6.23 -15.01
N ALA A 70 -13.51 -6.99 -15.92
CA ALA A 70 -14.95 -7.27 -15.89
C ALA A 70 -15.39 -8.00 -14.61
N TYR A 71 -14.47 -8.66 -13.93
CA TYR A 71 -14.76 -9.38 -12.67
C TYR A 71 -14.73 -8.48 -11.44
N PHE A 72 -14.29 -7.22 -11.58
CA PHE A 72 -14.08 -6.29 -10.47
C PHE A 72 -14.69 -4.92 -10.74
N LEU A 73 -15.92 -4.89 -11.27
CA LEU A 73 -16.57 -3.64 -11.69
C LEU A 73 -16.91 -2.70 -10.54
N ASP A 74 -16.98 -3.19 -9.31
CA ASP A 74 -17.25 -2.40 -8.12
C ASP A 74 -15.97 -1.86 -7.46
N LEU A 75 -14.80 -2.13 -8.06
CA LEU A 75 -13.52 -1.57 -7.61
C LEU A 75 -13.07 -0.48 -8.59
N ASP A 76 -12.25 0.45 -8.11
CA ASP A 76 -11.61 1.40 -9.02
C ASP A 76 -10.52 0.69 -9.84
N GLU A 77 -9.98 1.38 -10.85
CA GLU A 77 -8.98 0.79 -11.75
C GLU A 77 -7.74 0.29 -11.03
N GLY A 78 -7.24 1.09 -10.08
CA GLY A 78 -6.03 0.73 -9.33
C GLY A 78 -6.24 -0.52 -8.50
N GLU A 79 -7.32 -0.56 -7.73
CA GLU A 79 -7.66 -1.72 -6.91
C GLU A 79 -7.85 -2.98 -7.76
N ALA A 80 -8.59 -2.86 -8.86
CA ALA A 80 -8.83 -3.98 -9.77
C ALA A 80 -7.51 -4.51 -10.35
N GLU A 81 -6.63 -3.62 -10.83
CA GLU A 81 -5.35 -4.06 -11.40
C GLU A 81 -4.43 -4.69 -10.36
N VAL A 82 -4.48 -4.24 -9.10
CA VAL A 82 -3.72 -4.90 -8.03
C VAL A 82 -4.14 -6.36 -7.90
N LEU A 83 -5.45 -6.63 -7.85
CA LEU A 83 -5.95 -8.00 -7.69
C LEU A 83 -5.67 -8.85 -8.93
N ILE A 84 -5.85 -8.29 -10.11
CA ILE A 84 -5.57 -8.99 -11.37
C ILE A 84 -4.08 -9.36 -11.45
N LEU A 85 -3.21 -8.39 -11.20
CA LEU A 85 -1.77 -8.60 -11.25
C LEU A 85 -1.33 -9.60 -10.18
N ALA A 86 -1.90 -9.51 -8.98
CA ALA A 86 -1.62 -10.46 -7.91
C ALA A 86 -1.95 -11.89 -8.32
N LYS A 87 -3.04 -12.09 -9.05
CA LYS A 87 -3.43 -13.40 -9.56
C LYS A 87 -2.48 -13.85 -10.67
N GLU A 88 -2.15 -12.97 -11.61
CA GLU A 88 -1.26 -13.29 -12.73
C GLU A 88 0.14 -13.68 -12.25
N LEU A 89 0.65 -13.00 -11.22
CA LEU A 89 1.99 -13.22 -10.70
C LEU A 89 2.05 -14.19 -9.53
N ASN A 90 0.90 -14.66 -9.06
CA ASN A 90 0.82 -15.49 -7.86
C ASN A 90 1.47 -14.79 -6.66
N ALA A 91 0.96 -13.62 -6.33
CA ALA A 91 1.55 -12.73 -5.32
C ALA A 91 1.64 -13.37 -3.94
N ASP A 92 2.71 -13.07 -3.23
CA ASP A 92 2.92 -13.48 -1.84
C ASP A 92 2.24 -12.54 -0.85
N LEU A 93 2.08 -11.28 -1.23
CA LEU A 93 1.47 -10.25 -0.37
C LEU A 93 0.85 -9.15 -1.22
N VAL A 94 -0.34 -8.71 -0.81
CA VAL A 94 -1.01 -7.53 -1.37
C VAL A 94 -1.05 -6.44 -0.30
N ILE A 95 -0.66 -5.22 -0.67
CA ILE A 95 -0.69 -4.05 0.21
C ILE A 95 -1.86 -3.17 -0.23
N MET A 96 -2.89 -3.08 0.61
CA MET A 96 -4.13 -2.40 0.25
C MET A 96 -4.89 -1.97 1.50
N ASP A 97 -5.40 -0.75 1.51
CA ASP A 97 -6.16 -0.19 2.63
C ASP A 97 -7.68 -0.26 2.42
N GLU A 98 -8.15 -0.23 1.20
CA GLU A 98 -9.57 -0.12 0.85
C GLU A 98 -10.36 -1.37 1.23
N ILE A 99 -11.54 -1.17 1.84
CA ILE A 99 -12.37 -2.25 2.40
C ILE A 99 -12.78 -3.26 1.34
N MET A 100 -13.27 -2.82 0.19
CA MET A 100 -13.74 -3.73 -0.86
C MET A 100 -12.60 -4.53 -1.46
N GLY A 101 -11.47 -3.87 -1.74
CA GLY A 101 -10.29 -4.56 -2.25
C GLY A 101 -9.77 -5.61 -1.27
N ARG A 102 -9.76 -5.27 0.03
CA ARG A 102 -9.35 -6.21 1.07
C ARG A 102 -10.28 -7.41 1.14
N ARG A 103 -11.58 -7.19 0.97
CA ARG A 103 -12.59 -8.26 0.98
C ARG A 103 -12.33 -9.25 -0.17
N TYR A 104 -12.11 -8.75 -1.39
CA TYR A 104 -11.77 -9.59 -2.53
C TYR A 104 -10.45 -10.32 -2.33
N SER A 105 -9.42 -9.64 -1.82
CA SER A 105 -8.13 -10.26 -1.54
C SER A 105 -8.26 -11.48 -0.62
N LYS A 106 -9.05 -11.33 0.44
CA LYS A 106 -9.32 -12.43 1.38
C LYS A 106 -10.07 -13.58 0.73
N GLN A 107 -11.07 -13.28 -0.11
CA GLN A 107 -11.85 -14.31 -0.81
C GLN A 107 -10.99 -15.10 -1.79
N ILE A 108 -10.08 -14.42 -2.48
CA ILE A 108 -9.17 -15.07 -3.43
C ILE A 108 -8.07 -15.85 -2.69
N GLY A 109 -7.76 -15.44 -1.46
CA GLY A 109 -6.79 -16.14 -0.62
C GLY A 109 -5.42 -15.50 -0.54
N PHE A 110 -5.27 -14.23 -0.91
CA PHE A 110 -4.00 -13.53 -0.79
C PHE A 110 -3.69 -13.13 0.66
N ASN A 111 -2.43 -13.16 1.03
CA ASN A 111 -1.95 -12.50 2.23
C ASN A 111 -2.08 -11.00 2.03
N LEU A 112 -2.42 -10.29 3.10
CA LEU A 112 -2.84 -8.89 2.99
C LEU A 112 -2.28 -8.07 4.13
N THR A 113 -1.82 -6.85 3.81
CA THR A 113 -1.48 -5.83 4.79
C THR A 113 -1.92 -4.45 4.28
N GLY A 114 -1.88 -3.44 5.13
CA GLY A 114 -2.17 -2.06 4.77
C GLY A 114 -1.17 -1.12 5.42
N THR A 115 -1.42 0.17 5.35
CA THR A 115 -0.52 1.19 5.89
C THR A 115 -0.19 0.95 7.36
N ILE A 116 -1.22 0.72 8.19
CA ILE A 116 -1.01 0.50 9.63
C ILE A 116 -0.20 -0.78 9.86
N GLY A 117 -0.47 -1.85 9.12
CA GLY A 117 0.28 -3.10 9.23
C GLY A 117 1.76 -2.92 8.89
N ILE A 118 2.06 -2.11 7.88
CA ILE A 118 3.44 -1.78 7.50
C ILE A 118 4.14 -1.01 8.65
N LEU A 119 3.46 -0.04 9.24
CA LEU A 119 4.03 0.73 10.35
C LEU A 119 4.27 -0.15 11.58
N LEU A 120 3.33 -1.02 11.91
CA LEU A 120 3.48 -1.97 13.02
C LEU A 120 4.68 -2.90 12.81
N LYS A 121 4.80 -3.46 11.61
CA LYS A 121 5.91 -4.35 11.27
C LYS A 121 7.25 -3.59 11.31
N SER A 122 7.24 -2.35 10.85
CA SER A 122 8.44 -1.50 10.86
C SER A 122 8.91 -1.21 12.30
N LYS A 123 7.98 -0.99 13.22
CA LYS A 123 8.33 -0.82 14.63
C LYS A 123 8.87 -2.12 15.23
N GLU A 124 8.18 -3.23 14.96
CA GLU A 124 8.59 -4.55 15.44
C GLU A 124 10.01 -4.91 15.02
N THR A 125 10.39 -4.54 13.80
CA THR A 125 11.72 -4.84 13.25
C THR A 125 12.76 -3.74 13.56
N GLY A 126 12.38 -2.71 14.29
CA GLY A 126 13.32 -1.65 14.71
C GLY A 126 13.58 -0.57 13.67
N LEU A 127 12.81 -0.52 12.59
CA LEU A 127 12.99 0.49 11.54
C LEU A 127 12.44 1.86 11.93
N ILE A 128 11.45 1.90 12.82
CA ILE A 128 10.90 3.16 13.36
C ILE A 128 10.72 3.01 14.87
N GLU A 129 10.72 4.15 15.57
CA GLU A 129 10.58 4.17 17.03
C GLU A 129 9.13 4.30 17.47
N SER A 130 8.31 5.09 16.74
CA SER A 130 6.95 5.40 17.13
C SER A 130 5.99 5.37 15.95
N ILE A 131 4.93 4.55 16.04
CA ILE A 131 3.85 4.61 15.07
C ILE A 131 2.90 5.76 15.39
N LYS A 132 2.74 6.12 16.66
CA LYS A 132 1.86 7.20 17.11
C LYS A 132 2.20 8.51 16.44
N ASP A 133 3.48 8.85 16.40
CA ASP A 133 3.95 10.09 15.77
C ASP A 133 3.65 10.11 14.27
N LEU A 134 3.87 8.99 13.59
CA LEU A 134 3.58 8.88 12.15
C LEU A 134 2.08 8.94 11.86
N LEU A 135 1.26 8.29 12.68
CA LEU A 135 -0.19 8.35 12.53
C LEU A 135 -0.71 9.76 12.74
N THR A 136 -0.17 10.47 13.73
CA THR A 136 -0.51 11.88 14.00
C THR A 136 -0.14 12.75 12.81
N GLU A 137 1.05 12.56 12.24
CA GLU A 137 1.49 13.31 11.06
C GLU A 137 0.58 13.04 9.84
N LEU A 138 0.20 11.79 9.62
CA LEU A 138 -0.73 11.42 8.55
C LEU A 138 -2.06 12.16 8.69
N MET A 139 -2.62 12.19 9.90
CA MET A 139 -3.87 12.91 10.15
C MET A 139 -3.74 14.41 9.92
N LYS A 140 -2.63 15.01 10.33
CA LYS A 140 -2.35 16.42 10.07
C LYS A 140 -2.27 16.73 8.59
N LYS A 141 -1.84 15.78 7.78
CA LYS A 141 -1.72 15.92 6.33
C LYS A 141 -2.99 15.49 5.57
N GLY A 142 -4.09 15.33 6.28
CA GLY A 142 -5.40 15.11 5.69
C GLY A 142 -5.80 13.65 5.46
N THR A 143 -5.01 12.70 5.92
CA THR A 143 -5.37 11.28 5.83
C THR A 143 -6.35 10.94 6.94
N TRP A 144 -7.54 10.47 6.57
CA TRP A 144 -8.50 10.01 7.57
C TRP A 144 -8.12 8.61 8.04
N LEU A 145 -8.08 8.42 9.34
CA LEU A 145 -7.81 7.12 9.96
C LEU A 145 -8.91 6.80 10.97
N ASN A 146 -9.40 5.57 10.93
CA ASN A 146 -10.44 5.12 11.86
C ASN A 146 -9.91 5.15 13.30
N PRO A 147 -10.56 5.90 14.23
CA PRO A 147 -10.08 6.02 15.60
C PRO A 147 -9.90 4.67 16.33
N LYS A 148 -10.76 3.70 16.03
CA LYS A 148 -10.64 2.37 16.64
C LYS A 148 -9.40 1.63 16.16
N LEU A 149 -9.06 1.78 14.88
CA LEU A 149 -7.86 1.18 14.31
C LEU A 149 -6.61 1.85 14.88
N ILE A 150 -6.64 3.18 15.05
CA ILE A 150 -5.53 3.93 15.66
C ILE A 150 -5.29 3.43 17.08
N SER A 151 -6.34 3.36 17.91
CA SER A 151 -6.22 2.90 19.28
C SER A 151 -5.67 1.47 19.37
N LYS A 152 -6.15 0.59 18.50
CA LYS A 152 -5.69 -0.79 18.44
C LYS A 152 -4.21 -0.87 18.03
N ALA A 153 -3.83 -0.07 17.04
CA ALA A 153 -2.45 -0.03 16.55
C ALA A 153 -1.49 0.46 17.63
N ILE A 154 -1.85 1.54 18.33
CA ILE A 154 -1.07 2.10 19.43
C ILE A 154 -0.87 1.07 20.53
N LYS A 155 -1.92 0.35 20.88
CA LYS A 155 -1.86 -0.72 21.87
C LYS A 155 -0.94 -1.85 21.44
N LEU A 156 -1.07 -2.31 20.19
CA LEU A 156 -0.22 -3.37 19.65
C LEU A 156 1.25 -2.96 19.60
N ALA A 157 1.51 -1.67 19.43
CA ALA A 157 2.87 -1.12 19.39
C ALA A 157 3.44 -0.82 20.79
N ASN A 158 2.67 -1.03 21.84
CA ASN A 158 3.04 -0.71 23.22
C ASN A 158 3.35 0.79 23.40
N GLU A 159 2.53 1.65 22.81
CA GLU A 159 2.71 3.10 22.84
C GLU A 159 1.57 3.81 23.59
N GLU A 160 0.84 3.11 24.40
CA GLU A 160 -0.24 3.70 25.19
C GLU A 160 0.27 4.76 26.18
#